data_c5210f6d16038de431cfea4e0bd5718c
#
_entry.id   c5210f6d16038de431cfea4e0bd5718c
#
_cell.length_a   1.000
_cell.length_b   1.000
_cell.length_c   1.000
_cell.angle_alpha   90.00
_cell.angle_beta   90.00
_cell.angle_gamma   90.00
#
_symmetry.space_group_name_H-M   'P 1'
#
loop_
_entity.id
_entity.type
_entity.pdbx_description
1 polymer ?
#
loop_
_entity_poly.entity_id
_entity_poly.type
_entity_poly.pdbx_seq_one_letter_code
_entity_poly.pdbx_strand_id
1 'polypeptide(L)'
;ADERNSAYGYNHHFLGNARMSAGRFVNFPVKQSFISSSSDTVVMGDCLGTAAGFPKEDRIAYQDNKKDFNALANHGWTLDPPRLTAVSDKGTGDPGSPRTAVEPRHNGKATVSFGDGHASSKFPKHLGYVRRSSGVFINGHNRYFSGRGVDLDSPSKY
;
A
#
# COMPACT_ATOMS: atom_id res chain seq x y z
N ALA A 1 15.02 15.26 11.29
CA ALA A 1 14.27 14.58 10.24
C ALA A 1 13.23 13.72 10.93
N ASP A 2 11.97 13.84 10.54
CA ASP A 2 10.90 13.04 11.13
C ASP A 2 11.01 11.60 10.59
N GLU A 3 11.29 10.64 11.47
CA GLU A 3 11.44 9.23 11.13
C GLU A 3 10.18 8.62 10.50
N ARG A 4 9.04 9.30 10.65
CA ARG A 4 7.75 8.88 10.10
C ARG A 4 7.50 9.34 8.67
N ASN A 5 8.37 10.17 8.10
CA ASN A 5 8.39 10.46 6.68
C ASN A 5 9.01 9.28 5.89
N SER A 6 8.56 8.06 6.21
CA SER A 6 8.99 6.89 5.49
C SER A 6 8.53 6.99 4.03
N ALA A 7 9.49 6.91 3.13
CA ALA A 7 9.23 6.83 1.70
C ALA A 7 8.79 5.43 1.25
N TYR A 8 8.71 4.48 2.18
CA TYR A 8 8.45 3.06 1.91
C TYR A 8 7.26 2.58 2.72
N GLY A 9 6.34 1.90 2.07
CA GLY A 9 5.19 1.25 2.68
C GLY A 9 5.28 -0.26 2.62
N TYR A 10 4.70 -0.92 3.63
CA TYR A 10 4.61 -2.36 3.75
C TYR A 10 3.24 -2.87 3.30
N ASN A 11 3.21 -3.99 2.58
CA ASN A 11 1.99 -4.68 2.13
C ASN A 11 1.27 -5.36 3.29
N HIS A 12 0.68 -4.58 4.19
CA HIS A 12 0.06 -5.10 5.40
C HIS A 12 -1.30 -5.76 5.15
N HIS A 13 -2.01 -5.39 4.09
CA HIS A 13 -3.32 -5.96 3.78
C HIS A 13 -3.28 -7.46 3.49
N PHE A 14 -2.18 -7.92 2.89
CA PHE A 14 -2.02 -9.33 2.51
C PHE A 14 -0.99 -10.07 3.35
N LEU A 15 0.06 -9.40 3.82
CA LEU A 15 1.16 -10.07 4.53
C LEU A 15 1.02 -10.02 6.05
N GLY A 16 -0.08 -9.47 6.53
CA GLY A 16 -0.44 -9.49 7.93
C GLY A 16 0.05 -8.30 8.72
N ASN A 17 -0.81 -7.83 9.58
CA ASN A 17 -0.55 -6.80 10.57
C ASN A 17 -1.71 -6.72 11.56
N ALA A 18 -1.61 -5.82 12.54
CA ALA A 18 -2.71 -5.50 13.41
C ALA A 18 -3.85 -4.81 12.65
N ARG A 19 -5.06 -5.28 12.85
CA ARG A 19 -6.30 -4.73 12.28
C ARG A 19 -7.34 -4.55 13.35
N MET A 20 -8.25 -3.59 13.12
CA MET A 20 -9.42 -3.45 13.97
C MET A 20 -10.42 -4.58 13.67
N SER A 21 -10.72 -5.37 14.67
CA SER A 21 -11.76 -6.38 14.63
C SER A 21 -12.61 -6.29 15.89
N ALA A 22 -13.93 -6.07 15.74
CA ALA A 22 -14.86 -5.90 16.86
C ALA A 22 -14.39 -4.86 17.91
N GLY A 23 -13.87 -3.73 17.46
CA GLY A 23 -13.39 -2.63 18.33
C GLY A 23 -12.04 -2.87 19.01
N ARG A 24 -11.31 -3.91 18.63
CA ARG A 24 -9.97 -4.23 19.18
C ARG A 24 -8.95 -4.38 18.07
N PHE A 25 -7.72 -3.95 18.34
CA PHE A 25 -6.59 -4.32 17.47
C PHE A 25 -6.27 -5.80 17.67
N VAL A 26 -6.31 -6.55 16.58
CA VAL A 26 -5.93 -7.96 16.54
C VAL A 26 -4.80 -8.12 15.54
N ASN A 27 -3.75 -8.83 15.94
CA ASN A 27 -2.64 -9.14 15.06
C ASN A 27 -3.00 -10.34 14.18
N PHE A 28 -2.88 -10.20 12.87
CA PHE A 28 -3.13 -11.24 11.87
C PHE A 28 -1.84 -11.57 11.11
N PRO A 29 -0.88 -12.26 11.73
CA PRO A 29 0.34 -12.63 11.03
C PRO A 29 0.02 -13.65 9.93
N VAL A 30 0.60 -13.44 8.76
CA VAL A 30 0.52 -14.40 7.66
C VAL A 30 1.69 -15.36 7.76
N LYS A 31 1.40 -16.66 7.76
CA LYS A 31 2.45 -17.68 7.73
C LYS A 31 3.17 -17.65 6.38
N GLN A 32 4.48 -17.79 6.38
CA GLN A 32 5.28 -17.83 5.16
C GLN A 32 4.81 -18.91 4.17
N SER A 33 4.27 -20.02 4.67
CA SER A 33 3.69 -21.08 3.84
C SER A 33 2.47 -20.66 3.01
N PHE A 34 1.85 -19.54 3.33
CA PHE A 34 0.77 -18.97 2.52
C PHE A 34 1.27 -18.18 1.30
N ILE A 35 2.55 -17.80 1.30
CA ILE A 35 3.16 -17.06 0.20
C ILE A 35 3.70 -18.09 -0.81
N SER A 36 2.86 -18.51 -1.73
CA SER A 36 3.22 -19.51 -2.76
C SER A 36 3.91 -18.92 -3.99
N SER A 37 3.91 -17.59 -4.12
CA SER A 37 4.51 -16.83 -5.23
C SER A 37 5.40 -15.71 -4.70
N SER A 38 6.46 -16.07 -3.97
CA SER A 38 7.32 -15.10 -3.27
C SER A 38 8.04 -14.14 -4.22
N SER A 39 8.49 -14.60 -5.38
CA SER A 39 9.15 -13.78 -6.40
C SER A 39 8.23 -12.75 -7.07
N ASP A 40 6.92 -12.99 -7.03
CA ASP A 40 5.91 -12.06 -7.57
C ASP A 40 5.19 -11.26 -6.47
N THR A 41 5.49 -11.51 -5.20
CA THR A 41 4.78 -10.88 -4.09
C THR A 41 5.52 -9.65 -3.59
N VAL A 42 4.93 -8.47 -3.80
CA VAL A 42 5.44 -7.21 -3.26
C VAL A 42 5.32 -7.21 -1.74
N VAL A 43 6.43 -6.96 -1.06
CA VAL A 43 6.51 -6.84 0.40
C VAL A 43 6.53 -5.39 0.82
N MET A 44 7.39 -4.59 0.20
CA MET A 44 7.54 -3.17 0.46
C MET A 44 7.76 -2.42 -0.85
N GLY A 45 7.51 -1.12 -0.84
CA GLY A 45 7.82 -0.30 -2.00
C GLY A 45 7.75 1.18 -1.71
N ASP A 46 8.29 1.96 -2.64
CA ASP A 46 8.11 3.41 -2.65
C ASP A 46 6.63 3.74 -2.57
N CYS A 47 6.24 4.56 -1.60
CA CYS A 47 4.87 5.03 -1.50
C CYS A 47 4.78 6.49 -1.07
N LEU A 48 3.68 7.12 -1.42
CA LEU A 48 3.36 8.50 -1.03
C LEU A 48 2.68 8.57 0.34
N GLY A 49 2.32 7.44 0.88
CA GLY A 49 1.49 7.42 2.07
C GLY A 49 0.14 8.10 1.83
N THR A 50 -0.41 8.70 2.86
CA THR A 50 -1.75 9.32 2.83
C THR A 50 -1.86 10.48 1.84
N ALA A 51 -0.75 11.09 1.42
CA ALA A 51 -0.74 12.19 0.45
C ALA A 51 -0.95 11.74 -1.01
N ALA A 52 -0.99 10.44 -1.31
CA ALA A 52 -1.11 9.92 -2.67
C ALA A 52 -2.36 10.39 -3.43
N GLY A 53 -3.46 10.68 -2.71
CA GLY A 53 -4.72 11.15 -3.28
C GLY A 53 -4.79 12.66 -3.55
N PHE A 54 -3.74 13.43 -3.23
CA PHE A 54 -3.73 14.89 -3.37
C PHE A 54 -2.78 15.35 -4.47
N PRO A 55 -3.07 16.48 -5.14
CA PRO A 55 -2.12 17.13 -6.04
C PRO A 55 -0.78 17.38 -5.35
N LYS A 56 0.30 17.31 -6.11
CA LYS A 56 1.65 17.43 -5.55
C LYS A 56 1.88 18.79 -4.87
N GLU A 57 1.31 19.84 -5.41
CA GLU A 57 1.37 21.20 -4.91
C GLU A 57 0.68 21.39 -3.56
N ASP A 58 -0.34 20.59 -3.28
CA ASP A 58 -1.10 20.67 -2.02
C ASP A 58 -0.47 19.83 -0.88
N ARG A 59 0.59 19.07 -1.19
CA ARG A 59 1.22 18.18 -0.20
C ARG A 59 2.11 18.96 0.74
N ILE A 60 1.98 18.69 2.03
CA ILE A 60 2.78 19.32 3.07
C ILE A 60 3.73 18.29 3.70
N ALA A 61 4.83 18.77 4.28
CA ALA A 61 5.68 17.92 5.10
C ALA A 61 4.89 17.38 6.30
N TYR A 62 5.13 16.12 6.64
CA TYR A 62 4.53 15.54 7.84
C TYR A 62 4.96 16.32 9.08
N GLN A 63 3.99 16.72 9.90
CA GLN A 63 4.22 17.36 11.18
C GLN A 63 3.56 16.51 12.27
N ASP A 64 4.34 16.05 13.23
CA ASP A 64 3.80 15.35 14.39
C ASP A 64 3.25 16.32 15.41
N ASN A 65 2.07 16.83 15.14
CA ASN A 65 1.35 17.68 16.09
C ASN A 65 0.29 16.93 16.89
N LYS A 66 0.28 15.60 16.85
CA LYS A 66 -0.69 14.69 17.48
C LYS A 66 -2.17 14.91 17.08
N LYS A 67 -2.45 15.93 16.28
CA LYS A 67 -3.82 16.29 15.88
C LYS A 67 -4.14 15.88 14.45
N ASP A 68 -3.11 15.66 13.65
CA ASP A 68 -3.31 15.47 12.23
C ASP A 68 -2.63 14.19 11.75
N PHE A 69 -3.40 13.15 11.68
CA PHE A 69 -3.23 12.22 10.56
C PHE A 69 -3.61 13.00 9.30
N ASN A 70 -2.85 14.06 9.02
CA ASN A 70 -3.18 14.95 7.94
C ASN A 70 -3.02 14.21 6.62
N ALA A 71 -4.13 14.03 5.93
CA ALA A 71 -4.15 13.36 4.64
C ALA A 71 -3.23 14.00 3.60
N LEU A 72 -2.86 15.27 3.79
CA LEU A 72 -1.92 16.00 2.93
C LEU A 72 -0.45 15.71 3.23
N ALA A 73 -0.15 15.10 4.38
CA ALA A 73 1.20 14.73 4.76
C ALA A 73 1.50 13.27 4.43
N ASN A 74 2.75 12.98 4.14
CA ASN A 74 3.18 11.63 3.81
C ASN A 74 3.28 10.74 5.06
N HIS A 75 2.53 9.64 5.07
CA HIS A 75 2.58 8.56 6.04
C HIS A 75 2.88 7.23 5.34
N GLY A 76 4.13 6.96 5.08
CA GLY A 76 4.58 5.84 4.27
C GLY A 76 4.66 4.48 4.98
N TRP A 77 3.81 4.17 5.97
CA TRP A 77 3.92 2.89 6.70
C TRP A 77 3.28 1.72 5.99
N THR A 78 2.24 2.01 5.23
CA THR A 78 1.46 1.00 4.54
C THR A 78 1.54 1.22 3.04
N LEU A 79 1.54 0.12 2.32
CA LEU A 79 1.42 0.09 0.87
C LEU A 79 0.08 -0.55 0.54
N ASP A 80 -0.87 0.26 0.10
CA ASP A 80 -2.17 -0.24 -0.31
C ASP A 80 -2.04 -1.05 -1.60
N PRO A 81 -2.69 -2.21 -1.68
CA PRO A 81 -2.76 -2.96 -2.92
C PRO A 81 -3.61 -2.19 -3.95
N PRO A 82 -3.51 -2.54 -5.24
CA PRO A 82 -4.26 -1.88 -6.31
C PRO A 82 -5.78 -1.82 -6.10
N ARG A 83 -6.35 -2.82 -5.42
CA ARG A 83 -7.78 -2.87 -5.10
C ARG A 83 -7.99 -3.14 -3.63
N LEU A 84 -8.73 -2.23 -2.98
CA LEU A 84 -9.29 -2.38 -1.64
C LEU A 84 -10.77 -2.72 -1.75
N THR A 85 -11.29 -3.46 -0.78
CA THR A 85 -12.71 -3.79 -0.69
C THR A 85 -13.38 -3.02 0.46
N ALA A 86 -14.71 -3.06 0.53
CA ALA A 86 -15.47 -2.43 1.61
C ALA A 86 -15.13 -3.01 3.00
N VAL A 87 -14.57 -4.22 3.03
CA VAL A 87 -14.17 -4.93 4.26
C VAL A 87 -12.68 -4.84 4.56
N SER A 88 -11.90 -4.24 3.64
CA SER A 88 -10.49 -3.91 3.91
C SER A 88 -10.38 -2.89 5.04
N ASP A 89 -9.25 -2.88 5.71
CA ASP A 89 -8.96 -1.85 6.69
C ASP A 89 -9.00 -0.47 6.02
N LYS A 90 -9.91 0.38 6.50
CA LYS A 90 -10.12 1.71 5.95
C LYS A 90 -9.09 2.75 6.42
N GLY A 91 -8.16 2.34 7.27
CA GLY A 91 -7.12 3.24 7.80
C GLY A 91 -6.21 3.81 6.72
N THR A 92 -6.06 3.11 5.60
CA THR A 92 -5.09 3.44 4.56
C THR A 92 -5.71 3.90 3.24
N GLY A 93 -6.98 3.59 2.96
CA GLY A 93 -7.61 4.02 1.72
C GLY A 93 -9.10 3.70 1.67
N ASP A 94 -9.76 4.26 0.67
CA ASP A 94 -11.16 3.95 0.37
C ASP A 94 -11.25 2.70 -0.50
N PRO A 95 -12.35 1.95 -0.42
CA PRO A 95 -12.59 0.84 -1.32
C PRO A 95 -12.41 1.24 -2.79
N GLY A 96 -11.60 0.48 -3.52
CA GLY A 96 -11.31 0.74 -4.93
C GLY A 96 -10.36 1.90 -5.22
N SER A 97 -9.95 2.69 -4.22
CA SER A 97 -9.08 3.85 -4.39
C SER A 97 -7.96 3.85 -3.34
N PRO A 98 -6.86 3.15 -3.57
CA PRO A 98 -5.75 3.11 -2.63
C PRO A 98 -5.13 4.50 -2.44
N ARG A 99 -4.96 4.95 -1.19
CA ARG A 99 -4.33 6.22 -0.85
C ARG A 99 -2.82 6.09 -0.76
N THR A 100 -2.33 4.98 -0.22
CA THR A 100 -0.92 4.70 -0.03
C THR A 100 -0.36 3.80 -1.11
N ALA A 101 -0.76 4.07 -2.36
CA ALA A 101 -0.29 3.35 -3.53
C ALA A 101 1.21 3.57 -3.77
N VAL A 102 1.81 2.73 -4.63
CA VAL A 102 3.19 2.93 -5.06
C VAL A 102 3.39 4.32 -5.68
N GLU A 103 4.49 4.97 -5.33
CA GLU A 103 4.87 6.25 -5.90
C GLU A 103 5.92 6.07 -6.99
N PRO A 104 5.62 6.46 -8.23
CA PRO A 104 6.54 6.34 -9.35
C PRO A 104 7.55 7.50 -9.40
N ARG A 105 8.35 7.70 -8.33
CA ARG A 105 9.31 8.81 -8.18
C ARG A 105 10.57 8.65 -9.01
N HIS A 106 10.86 7.45 -9.54
CA HIS A 106 12.05 7.13 -10.30
C HIS A 106 11.71 6.99 -11.79
N ASN A 107 11.63 8.10 -12.51
CA ASN A 107 11.27 8.13 -13.95
C ASN A 107 9.99 7.34 -14.28
N GLY A 108 8.94 7.56 -13.49
CA GLY A 108 7.66 6.86 -13.66
C GLY A 108 7.61 5.45 -13.07
N LYS A 109 8.67 4.99 -12.42
CA LYS A 109 8.77 3.69 -11.74
C LYS A 109 8.86 3.88 -10.23
N ALA A 110 8.39 2.89 -9.49
CA ALA A 110 8.61 2.73 -8.06
C ALA A 110 9.59 1.58 -7.82
N THR A 111 10.44 1.72 -6.80
CA THR A 111 11.26 0.61 -6.33
C THR A 111 10.45 -0.22 -5.36
N VAL A 112 10.38 -1.51 -5.59
CA VAL A 112 9.67 -2.48 -4.76
C VAL A 112 10.55 -3.66 -4.41
N SER A 113 10.38 -4.20 -3.21
CA SER A 113 10.99 -5.47 -2.79
C SER A 113 9.96 -6.58 -2.80
N PHE A 114 10.41 -7.77 -3.08
CA PHE A 114 9.59 -8.98 -3.20
C PHE A 114 9.87 -9.99 -2.10
N GLY A 115 8.97 -10.95 -1.94
CA GLY A 115 9.01 -11.91 -0.85
C GLY A 115 10.19 -12.91 -0.90
N ASP A 116 10.89 -13.03 -2.02
CA ASP A 116 12.12 -13.80 -2.16
C ASP A 116 13.39 -12.97 -1.86
N GLY A 117 13.23 -11.68 -1.53
CA GLY A 117 14.32 -10.77 -1.15
C GLY A 117 14.88 -9.93 -2.30
N HIS A 118 14.48 -10.14 -3.56
CA HIS A 118 14.94 -9.27 -4.63
C HIS A 118 14.21 -7.91 -4.62
N ALA A 119 14.82 -6.90 -5.22
CA ALA A 119 14.22 -5.61 -5.46
C ALA A 119 14.24 -5.25 -6.95
N SER A 120 13.22 -4.52 -7.41
CA SER A 120 13.11 -4.12 -8.81
C SER A 120 12.36 -2.80 -8.96
N SER A 121 12.70 -2.03 -9.98
CA SER A 121 11.94 -0.82 -10.36
C SER A 121 10.82 -1.19 -11.33
N LYS A 122 9.58 -0.92 -10.96
CA LYS A 122 8.38 -1.27 -11.73
C LYS A 122 7.52 -0.04 -12.01
N PHE A 123 6.91 0.01 -13.19
CA PHE A 123 5.81 0.95 -13.40
C PHE A 123 4.58 0.50 -12.58
N PRO A 124 3.79 1.41 -12.01
CA PRO A 124 2.60 1.04 -11.23
C PRO A 124 1.64 0.10 -11.98
N LYS A 125 1.46 0.30 -13.28
CA LYS A 125 0.65 -0.59 -14.14
C LYS A 125 1.11 -2.04 -14.14
N HIS A 126 2.43 -2.28 -14.02
CA HIS A 126 3.01 -3.64 -13.98
C HIS A 126 2.82 -4.30 -12.61
N LEU A 127 2.42 -3.53 -11.62
CA LEU A 127 2.05 -4.01 -10.28
C LEU A 127 0.54 -4.13 -10.10
N GLY A 128 -0.23 -3.95 -11.19
CA GLY A 128 -1.67 -4.08 -11.16
C GLY A 128 -2.44 -2.78 -10.91
N TYR A 129 -1.77 -1.64 -10.69
CA TYR A 129 -2.45 -0.36 -10.50
C TYR A 129 -3.00 0.19 -11.82
N VAL A 130 -4.21 0.70 -11.77
CA VAL A 130 -4.84 1.44 -12.86
C VAL A 130 -4.93 2.91 -12.46
N ARG A 131 -4.46 3.81 -13.32
CA ARG A 131 -4.46 5.25 -13.06
C ARG A 131 -5.40 5.96 -14.01
N ARG A 132 -6.28 6.81 -13.49
CA ARG A 132 -7.10 7.71 -14.29
C ARG A 132 -6.28 8.86 -14.85
N SER A 133 -6.81 9.55 -15.85
CA SER A 133 -6.21 10.79 -16.38
C SER A 133 -6.01 11.87 -15.32
N SER A 134 -6.87 11.92 -14.31
CA SER A 134 -6.73 12.79 -13.13
C SER A 134 -5.54 12.45 -12.22
N GLY A 135 -4.82 11.35 -12.47
CA GLY A 135 -3.71 10.89 -11.65
C GLY A 135 -4.09 9.98 -10.48
N VAL A 136 -5.37 9.86 -10.17
CA VAL A 136 -5.88 9.01 -9.08
C VAL A 136 -5.83 7.54 -9.49
N PHE A 137 -5.37 6.67 -8.58
CA PHE A 137 -5.47 5.23 -8.76
C PHE A 137 -6.90 4.76 -8.50
N ILE A 138 -7.32 3.77 -9.28
CA ILE A 138 -8.65 3.15 -9.20
C ILE A 138 -8.50 1.64 -9.17
N ASN A 139 -9.63 0.94 -9.07
CA ASN A 139 -9.68 -0.52 -9.08
C ASN A 139 -8.71 -1.13 -10.07
N GLY A 140 -7.76 -1.88 -9.53
CA GLY A 140 -6.79 -2.67 -10.27
C GLY A 140 -6.91 -4.14 -9.90
N HIS A 141 -5.83 -4.90 -10.05
CA HIS A 141 -5.77 -6.29 -9.63
C HIS A 141 -4.64 -6.52 -8.61
N ASN A 142 -4.89 -7.37 -7.63
CA ASN A 142 -4.00 -7.60 -6.49
C ASN A 142 -3.03 -8.78 -6.68
N ARG A 143 -2.83 -9.26 -7.90
CA ARG A 143 -1.99 -10.43 -8.18
C ARG A 143 -0.62 -10.36 -7.51
N TYR A 144 0.03 -9.21 -7.57
CA TYR A 144 1.37 -9.00 -7.03
C TYR A 144 1.38 -8.69 -5.52
N PHE A 145 0.23 -8.60 -4.89
CA PHE A 145 0.10 -8.29 -3.46
C PHE A 145 -0.42 -9.48 -2.66
N SER A 146 -1.15 -10.38 -3.31
CA SER A 146 -1.89 -11.46 -2.66
C SER A 146 -1.03 -12.54 -2.00
N GLY A 147 0.25 -12.61 -2.31
CA GLY A 147 1.10 -13.72 -1.88
C GLY A 147 0.94 -15.01 -2.68
N ARG A 148 -0.09 -15.08 -3.54
CA ARG A 148 -0.49 -16.30 -4.24
C ARG A 148 -0.32 -16.23 -5.76
N GLY A 149 0.12 -15.11 -6.30
CA GLY A 149 0.28 -14.90 -7.74
C GLY A 149 -1.04 -14.83 -8.52
N VAL A 150 -2.17 -14.73 -7.82
CA VAL A 150 -3.51 -14.59 -8.41
C VAL A 150 -4.21 -13.34 -7.87
N ASP A 151 -5.20 -12.86 -8.60
CA ASP A 151 -5.98 -11.69 -8.21
C ASP A 151 -6.98 -12.08 -7.11
N LEU A 152 -6.75 -11.61 -5.90
CA LEU A 152 -7.60 -11.84 -4.74
C LEU A 152 -8.00 -10.50 -4.13
N ASP A 153 -9.15 -10.49 -3.48
CA ASP A 153 -9.50 -9.38 -2.60
C ASP A 153 -8.63 -9.41 -1.33
N SER A 154 -8.31 -8.23 -0.80
CA SER A 154 -7.58 -8.18 0.45
C SER A 154 -8.39 -8.88 1.55
N PRO A 155 -7.76 -9.78 2.28
CA PRO A 155 -8.50 -10.58 3.25
C PRO A 155 -9.08 -9.70 4.33
N SER A 156 -10.38 -9.79 4.48
CA SER A 156 -11.12 -9.11 5.55
C SER A 156 -11.04 -9.87 6.86
N LYS A 157 -10.73 -11.14 6.79
CA LYS A 157 -10.64 -12.05 7.95
C LYS A 157 -9.70 -13.20 7.60
N TYR A 158 -8.81 -13.50 8.49
CA TYR A 158 -8.18 -14.80 8.65
C TYR A 158 -8.78 -15.47 9.86
#